data_432459cfe84bda94e28dd591b5984d38
#
_entry.id   432459cfe84bda94e28dd591b5984d38
#
_cell.length_a   1.000
_cell.length_b   1.000
_cell.length_c   1.000
_cell.angle_alpha   90.00
_cell.angle_beta   90.00
_cell.angle_gamma   90.00
#
_symmetry.space_group_name_H-M   'P 1'
#
loop_
_entity.id
_entity.type
_entity.pdbx_description
1 polymer ?
#
loop_
_entity_poly.entity_id
_entity_poly.type
_entity_poly.pdbx_seq_one_letter_code
_entity_poly.pdbx_strand_id
1 'polypeptide(L)'
;MNEAVRLRAPSVAGVAGGVGTTTIARALAGVDRGVFTGRPVDVLVCRATADSLLRAARAAYLISTQQHRRPVLAVNTADAAGPSRPSTARMRLLEPHTTGVVVLPYVRRWRDLATPLQDVTGLLEHPVTELPRPLRRFATAVHALADRLDHRVGRTASPHSSAPRRLVRSPSHTTPRSQR
;
A
#
# COMPACT_ATOMS: atom_id res chain seq x y z
N MET A 1 27.44 14.60 0.94
CA MET A 1 26.27 15.47 0.69
C MET A 1 25.14 14.54 0.24
N ASN A 2 24.36 14.06 1.22
CA ASN A 2 23.30 13.09 0.97
C ASN A 2 22.09 13.82 0.37
N GLU A 3 21.90 13.69 -0.94
CA GLU A 3 20.68 14.09 -1.62
C GLU A 3 19.59 13.13 -1.15
N ALA A 4 18.83 13.56 -0.14
CA ALA A 4 17.66 12.83 0.32
C ALA A 4 16.74 12.66 -0.88
N VAL A 5 16.61 11.42 -1.36
CA VAL A 5 15.59 11.03 -2.33
C VAL A 5 14.27 11.56 -1.78
N ARG A 6 13.75 12.65 -2.34
CA ARG A 6 12.43 13.17 -1.98
C ARG A 6 11.42 12.09 -2.32
N LEU A 7 11.06 11.32 -1.32
CA LEU A 7 10.00 10.32 -1.45
C LEU A 7 8.75 11.05 -1.93
N ARG A 8 8.29 10.70 -3.12
CA ARG A 8 7.06 11.26 -3.69
C ARG A 8 5.91 10.98 -2.73
N ALA A 9 5.11 12.02 -2.41
CA ALA A 9 3.91 11.88 -1.61
C ALA A 9 3.05 10.69 -2.10
N PRO A 10 2.65 9.76 -1.21
CA PRO A 10 1.91 8.57 -1.60
C PRO A 10 0.54 8.94 -2.20
N SER A 11 0.16 8.27 -3.28
CA SER A 11 -1.15 8.41 -3.90
C SER A 11 -2.16 7.48 -3.24
N VAL A 12 -3.30 8.03 -2.81
CA VAL A 12 -4.34 7.32 -2.05
C VAL A 12 -5.65 7.36 -2.82
N ALA A 13 -6.28 6.22 -3.05
CA ALA A 13 -7.62 6.15 -3.63
C ALA A 13 -8.55 5.23 -2.84
N GLY A 14 -9.83 5.55 -2.81
CA GLY A 14 -10.86 4.72 -2.19
C GLY A 14 -11.54 3.81 -3.20
N VAL A 15 -12.00 2.65 -2.78
CA VAL A 15 -12.77 1.73 -3.65
C VAL A 15 -14.19 2.23 -3.92
N ALA A 16 -14.65 3.21 -3.13
CA ALA A 16 -15.94 3.89 -3.25
C ALA A 16 -15.90 5.23 -2.51
N GLY A 17 -16.93 6.05 -2.68
CA GLY A 17 -17.13 7.25 -1.87
C GLY A 17 -17.34 6.91 -0.38
N GLY A 18 -16.89 7.78 0.51
CA GLY A 18 -17.11 7.66 1.96
C GLY A 18 -16.34 6.55 2.67
N VAL A 19 -15.35 5.93 2.04
CA VAL A 19 -14.50 4.91 2.68
C VAL A 19 -13.37 5.49 3.54
N GLY A 20 -13.22 6.82 3.57
CA GLY A 20 -12.19 7.51 4.36
C GLY A 20 -10.91 7.82 3.60
N THR A 21 -10.96 7.91 2.27
CA THR A 21 -9.80 8.23 1.41
C THR A 21 -9.11 9.52 1.84
N THR A 22 -9.86 10.61 1.98
CA THR A 22 -9.34 11.92 2.39
C THR A 22 -8.67 11.89 3.76
N THR A 23 -9.26 11.14 4.70
CA THR A 23 -8.69 10.96 6.05
C THR A 23 -7.31 10.30 5.97
N ILE A 24 -7.18 9.24 5.18
CA ILE A 24 -5.91 8.51 5.05
C ILE A 24 -4.89 9.31 4.24
N ALA A 25 -5.32 9.96 3.16
CA ALA A 25 -4.43 10.83 2.38
C ALA A 25 -3.84 11.94 3.26
N ARG A 26 -4.66 12.59 4.09
CA ARG A 26 -4.21 13.64 4.99
C ARG A 26 -3.30 13.11 6.09
N ALA A 27 -3.62 11.96 6.68
CA ALA A 27 -2.80 11.33 7.71
C ALA A 27 -1.39 10.93 7.21
N LEU A 28 -1.27 10.59 5.93
CA LEU A 28 0.00 10.22 5.27
C LEU A 28 0.71 11.41 4.58
N ALA A 29 0.21 12.63 4.69
CA ALA A 29 0.65 13.76 3.85
C ALA A 29 0.67 13.39 2.34
N GLY A 30 -0.26 12.55 1.92
CA GLY A 30 -0.37 11.99 0.58
C GLY A 30 -1.34 12.75 -0.33
N VAL A 31 -1.39 12.31 -1.58
CA VAL A 31 -2.29 12.87 -2.60
C VAL A 31 -3.60 12.08 -2.64
N ASP A 32 -4.71 12.74 -2.30
CA ASP A 32 -6.06 12.18 -2.45
C ASP A 32 -6.44 12.10 -3.94
N ARG A 33 -6.70 10.89 -4.41
CA ARG A 33 -7.12 10.61 -5.80
C ARG A 33 -8.63 10.35 -5.91
N GLY A 34 -9.37 10.53 -4.82
CA GLY A 34 -10.81 10.24 -4.79
C GLY A 34 -11.12 8.75 -4.92
N VAL A 35 -12.14 8.41 -5.72
CA VAL A 35 -12.50 7.03 -6.01
C VAL A 35 -11.55 6.44 -7.05
N PHE A 36 -11.18 5.17 -6.88
CA PHE A 36 -10.30 4.44 -7.77
C PHE A 36 -10.88 4.36 -9.20
N THR A 37 -10.12 4.83 -10.18
CA THR A 37 -10.48 4.91 -11.61
C THR A 37 -9.63 4.02 -12.52
N GLY A 38 -8.95 3.01 -11.97
CA GLY A 38 -8.07 2.12 -12.74
C GLY A 38 -6.61 2.59 -12.83
N ARG A 39 -6.27 3.79 -12.35
CA ARG A 39 -4.88 4.29 -12.34
C ARG A 39 -4.08 3.72 -11.16
N PRO A 40 -2.74 3.56 -11.29
CA PRO A 40 -1.89 3.09 -10.20
C PRO A 40 -2.01 3.99 -8.98
N VAL A 41 -2.16 3.36 -7.81
CA VAL A 41 -2.13 4.04 -6.50
C VAL A 41 -1.21 3.31 -5.56
N ASP A 42 -0.68 4.03 -4.57
CA ASP A 42 0.20 3.46 -3.56
C ASP A 42 -0.62 2.86 -2.41
N VAL A 43 -1.74 3.49 -2.06
CA VAL A 43 -2.68 3.03 -1.03
C VAL A 43 -4.08 2.91 -1.61
N LEU A 44 -4.70 1.76 -1.40
CA LEU A 44 -6.10 1.51 -1.71
C LEU A 44 -6.89 1.47 -0.40
N VAL A 45 -7.93 2.31 -0.27
CA VAL A 45 -8.74 2.44 0.96
C VAL A 45 -10.09 1.77 0.77
N CYS A 46 -10.50 0.94 1.74
CA CYS A 46 -11.83 0.32 1.77
C CYS A 46 -12.38 0.29 3.21
N ARG A 47 -13.65 -0.10 3.36
CA ARG A 47 -14.24 -0.43 4.66
C ARG A 47 -14.15 -1.93 4.92
N ALA A 48 -14.21 -2.33 6.19
CA ALA A 48 -14.26 -3.73 6.62
C ALA A 48 -15.63 -4.41 6.36
N THR A 49 -16.35 -4.01 5.30
CA THR A 49 -17.63 -4.58 4.88
C THR A 49 -17.45 -5.51 3.67
N ALA A 50 -18.37 -6.47 3.50
CA ALA A 50 -18.26 -7.46 2.44
C ALA A 50 -18.17 -6.84 1.02
N ASP A 51 -19.03 -5.87 0.71
CA ASP A 51 -19.04 -5.19 -0.59
C ASP A 51 -17.77 -4.37 -0.81
N SER A 52 -17.34 -3.62 0.20
CA SER A 52 -16.13 -2.78 0.09
C SER A 52 -14.86 -3.63 -0.09
N LEU A 53 -14.75 -4.77 0.60
CA LEU A 53 -13.66 -5.73 0.42
C LEU A 53 -13.70 -6.41 -0.95
N LEU A 54 -14.88 -6.70 -1.50
CA LEU A 54 -15.00 -7.23 -2.86
C LEU A 54 -14.54 -6.22 -3.91
N ARG A 55 -14.89 -4.94 -3.77
CA ARG A 55 -14.38 -3.85 -4.63
C ARG A 55 -12.87 -3.71 -4.50
N ALA A 56 -12.34 -3.80 -3.28
CA ALA A 56 -10.90 -3.76 -3.01
C ALA A 56 -10.16 -4.93 -3.70
N ALA A 57 -10.74 -6.13 -3.68
CA ALA A 57 -10.17 -7.29 -4.37
C ALA A 57 -10.04 -7.06 -5.87
N ARG A 58 -11.11 -6.57 -6.51
CA ARG A 58 -11.10 -6.26 -7.94
C ARG A 58 -10.07 -5.18 -8.28
N ALA A 59 -10.02 -4.10 -7.51
CA ALA A 59 -9.08 -3.01 -7.72
C ALA A 59 -7.61 -3.46 -7.51
N ALA A 60 -7.31 -4.18 -6.42
CA ALA A 60 -5.98 -4.69 -6.13
C ALA A 60 -5.51 -5.70 -7.20
N TYR A 61 -6.41 -6.58 -7.67
CA TYR A 61 -6.13 -7.49 -8.78
C TYR A 61 -5.75 -6.72 -10.06
N LEU A 62 -6.53 -5.71 -10.46
CA LEU A 62 -6.24 -4.88 -11.63
C LEU A 62 -4.87 -4.19 -11.51
N ILE A 63 -4.57 -3.60 -10.36
CA ILE A 63 -3.30 -2.91 -10.12
C ILE A 63 -2.13 -3.92 -10.19
N SER A 64 -2.29 -5.10 -9.57
CA SER A 64 -1.21 -6.09 -9.48
C SER A 64 -0.91 -6.76 -10.83
N THR A 65 -1.93 -7.03 -11.65
CA THR A 65 -1.79 -7.74 -12.92
C THR A 65 -1.41 -6.83 -14.08
N GLN A 66 -2.08 -5.67 -14.20
CA GLN A 66 -1.86 -4.79 -15.34
C GLN A 66 -0.65 -3.86 -15.17
N GLN A 67 -0.28 -3.56 -13.93
CA GLN A 67 0.72 -2.52 -13.65
C GLN A 67 1.96 -3.08 -12.94
N HIS A 68 1.99 -4.38 -12.65
CA HIS A 68 3.06 -5.06 -11.89
C HIS A 68 3.41 -4.37 -10.56
N ARG A 69 2.44 -3.65 -10.00
CA ARG A 69 2.56 -2.93 -8.72
C ARG A 69 1.49 -3.43 -7.77
N ARG A 70 1.83 -3.59 -6.50
CA ARG A 70 0.87 -3.99 -5.47
C ARG A 70 0.62 -2.82 -4.54
N PRO A 71 -0.64 -2.35 -4.36
CA PRO A 71 -0.94 -1.30 -3.41
C PRO A 71 -0.83 -1.83 -1.98
N VAL A 72 -0.66 -0.93 -1.00
CA VAL A 72 -0.99 -1.25 0.40
C VAL A 72 -2.50 -1.11 0.56
N LEU A 73 -3.14 -2.06 1.22
CA LEU A 73 -4.58 -1.99 1.51
C LEU A 73 -4.81 -1.40 2.91
N ALA A 74 -5.48 -0.26 2.97
CA ALA A 74 -5.94 0.38 4.20
C ALA A 74 -7.42 0.07 4.42
N VAL A 75 -7.75 -0.64 5.50
CA VAL A 75 -9.11 -1.10 5.80
C VAL A 75 -9.66 -0.34 7.00
N ASN A 76 -10.58 0.59 6.78
CA ASN A 76 -11.27 1.31 7.84
C ASN A 76 -12.36 0.47 8.50
N THR A 77 -12.32 0.35 9.83
CA THR A 77 -13.43 -0.28 10.57
C THR A 77 -14.61 0.67 10.69
N ALA A 78 -15.82 0.13 10.61
CA ALA A 78 -17.05 0.91 10.68
C ALA A 78 -17.46 1.24 12.12
N ASP A 79 -16.96 0.46 13.07
CA ASP A 79 -17.28 0.56 14.50
C ASP A 79 -16.11 0.10 15.39
N ALA A 80 -16.32 0.13 16.69
CA ALA A 80 -15.32 -0.23 17.70
C ALA A 80 -15.10 -1.75 17.86
N ALA A 81 -16.00 -2.59 17.30
CA ALA A 81 -15.88 -4.05 17.38
C ALA A 81 -14.79 -4.59 16.43
N GLY A 82 -14.37 -3.75 15.46
CA GLY A 82 -13.38 -4.15 14.46
C GLY A 82 -13.95 -5.06 13.37
N PRO A 83 -13.08 -5.65 12.54
CA PRO A 83 -13.52 -6.49 11.44
C PRO A 83 -14.07 -7.84 11.95
N SER A 84 -15.19 -8.27 11.38
CA SER A 84 -15.75 -9.59 11.66
C SER A 84 -14.84 -10.73 11.19
N ARG A 85 -15.05 -11.97 11.69
CA ARG A 85 -14.32 -13.15 11.20
C ARG A 85 -14.41 -13.34 9.68
N PRO A 86 -15.60 -13.24 9.03
CA PRO A 86 -15.69 -13.28 7.57
C PRO A 86 -14.92 -12.17 6.86
N SER A 87 -14.93 -10.94 7.40
CA SER A 87 -14.15 -9.82 6.84
C SER A 87 -12.65 -10.08 6.94
N THR A 88 -12.18 -10.61 8.08
CA THR A 88 -10.78 -10.99 8.27
C THR A 88 -10.34 -12.07 7.28
N ALA A 89 -11.17 -13.10 7.06
CA ALA A 89 -10.89 -14.13 6.07
C ALA A 89 -10.79 -13.55 4.64
N ARG A 90 -11.69 -12.64 4.27
CA ARG A 90 -11.62 -11.95 2.97
C ARG A 90 -10.37 -11.09 2.82
N MET A 91 -9.93 -10.40 3.87
CA MET A 91 -8.69 -9.62 3.84
C MET A 91 -7.46 -10.49 3.56
N ARG A 92 -7.39 -11.71 4.11
CA ARG A 92 -6.31 -12.66 3.81
C ARG A 92 -6.26 -13.06 2.34
N LEU A 93 -7.41 -13.18 1.68
CA LEU A 93 -7.48 -13.49 0.25
C LEU A 93 -6.95 -12.35 -0.64
N LEU A 94 -6.82 -11.14 -0.11
CA LEU A 94 -6.26 -9.98 -0.82
C LEU A 94 -4.73 -9.88 -0.71
N GLU A 95 -4.10 -10.60 0.23
CA GLU A 95 -2.65 -10.53 0.46
C GLU A 95 -1.81 -10.78 -0.80
N PRO A 96 -2.14 -11.73 -1.71
CA PRO A 96 -1.35 -11.94 -2.93
C PRO A 96 -1.32 -10.73 -3.88
N HIS A 97 -2.33 -9.85 -3.81
CA HIS A 97 -2.49 -8.68 -4.69
C HIS A 97 -2.12 -7.36 -4.03
N THR A 98 -1.66 -7.40 -2.78
CA THR A 98 -1.26 -6.22 -2.01
C THR A 98 0.16 -6.38 -1.46
N THR A 99 0.82 -5.30 -1.08
CA THR A 99 2.08 -5.35 -0.32
C THR A 99 1.83 -5.56 1.17
N GLY A 100 0.59 -5.44 1.59
CA GLY A 100 0.13 -5.71 2.95
C GLY A 100 -1.22 -5.10 3.20
N VAL A 101 -1.86 -5.56 4.27
CA VAL A 101 -3.15 -5.08 4.75
C VAL A 101 -2.94 -4.41 6.10
N VAL A 102 -3.46 -3.20 6.27
CA VAL A 102 -3.47 -2.46 7.53
C VAL A 102 -4.91 -2.14 7.91
N VAL A 103 -5.32 -2.61 9.08
CA VAL A 103 -6.65 -2.31 9.63
C VAL A 103 -6.56 -1.05 10.47
N LEU A 104 -7.36 -0.04 10.11
CA LEU A 104 -7.44 1.23 10.80
C LEU A 104 -8.63 1.20 11.76
N PRO A 105 -8.39 1.37 13.06
CA PRO A 105 -9.44 1.30 14.06
C PRO A 105 -10.40 2.49 13.95
N TYR A 106 -11.63 2.24 14.34
CA TYR A 106 -12.64 3.28 14.46
C TYR A 106 -12.29 4.28 15.57
N VAL A 107 -12.37 5.57 15.28
CA VAL A 107 -12.14 6.66 16.23
C VAL A 107 -13.47 7.29 16.60
N ARG A 108 -14.02 6.89 17.76
CA ARG A 108 -15.36 7.30 18.22
C ARG A 108 -15.54 8.81 18.27
N ARG A 109 -14.53 9.54 18.77
CA ARG A 109 -14.61 10.99 18.94
C ARG A 109 -14.87 11.76 17.65
N TRP A 110 -14.53 11.21 16.49
CA TRP A 110 -14.73 11.91 15.22
C TRP A 110 -16.21 12.10 14.84
N ARG A 111 -17.11 11.35 15.47
CA ARG A 111 -18.55 11.58 15.29
C ARG A 111 -19.01 12.93 15.84
N ASP A 112 -18.34 13.40 16.88
CA ASP A 112 -18.77 14.56 17.65
C ASP A 112 -17.96 15.82 17.26
N LEU A 113 -16.99 15.69 16.33
CA LEU A 113 -16.17 16.79 15.85
C LEU A 113 -16.71 17.41 14.57
N ALA A 114 -16.77 18.74 14.54
CA ALA A 114 -17.09 19.48 13.32
C ALA A 114 -15.99 19.35 12.24
N THR A 115 -14.73 19.17 12.65
CA THR A 115 -13.56 19.15 11.77
C THR A 115 -12.64 17.98 12.10
N PRO A 116 -13.10 16.71 11.94
CA PRO A 116 -12.31 15.53 12.31
C PRO A 116 -10.99 15.38 11.53
N LEU A 117 -10.89 16.00 10.35
CA LEU A 117 -9.67 15.96 9.53
C LEU A 117 -8.50 16.74 10.14
N GLN A 118 -8.74 17.66 11.08
CA GLN A 118 -7.65 18.34 11.79
C GLN A 118 -6.89 17.38 12.70
N ASP A 119 -7.58 16.42 13.31
CA ASP A 119 -6.98 15.40 14.17
C ASP A 119 -5.97 14.48 13.47
N VAL A 120 -6.05 14.36 12.16
CA VAL A 120 -5.18 13.46 11.38
C VAL A 120 -4.04 14.19 10.66
N THR A 121 -4.07 15.51 10.64
CA THR A 121 -2.99 16.32 10.04
C THR A 121 -1.75 16.24 10.92
N GLY A 122 -0.59 15.92 10.33
CA GLY A 122 0.68 15.85 11.07
C GLY A 122 0.81 14.63 11.99
N LEU A 123 -0.05 13.61 11.91
CA LEU A 123 0.02 12.41 12.77
C LEU A 123 1.38 11.71 12.73
N LEU A 124 2.08 11.73 11.60
CA LEU A 124 3.39 11.10 11.43
C LEU A 124 4.54 11.95 11.99
N GLU A 125 4.29 13.22 12.31
CA GLU A 125 5.29 14.14 12.84
C GLU A 125 5.46 14.02 14.35
N HIS A 126 4.52 13.38 15.03
CA HIS A 126 4.49 13.24 16.48
C HIS A 126 4.63 11.78 16.92
N PRO A 127 5.39 11.50 17.99
CA PRO A 127 5.41 10.19 18.63
C PRO A 127 4.00 9.78 19.07
N VAL A 128 3.62 8.52 18.87
CA VAL A 128 2.28 8.01 19.22
C VAL A 128 1.96 8.25 20.70
N THR A 129 2.97 8.23 21.56
CA THR A 129 2.84 8.43 23.02
C THR A 129 2.41 9.83 23.40
N GLU A 130 2.72 10.84 22.58
CA GLU A 130 2.36 12.24 22.82
C GLU A 130 0.95 12.58 22.34
N LEU A 131 0.38 11.75 21.46
CA LEU A 131 -0.96 11.96 20.94
C LEU A 131 -2.04 11.70 21.99
N PRO A 132 -3.23 12.33 21.89
CA PRO A 132 -4.37 12.04 22.73
C PRO A 132 -4.75 10.55 22.72
N ARG A 133 -5.02 9.96 23.88
CA ARG A 133 -5.34 8.53 24.02
C ARG A 133 -6.30 7.97 22.96
N PRO A 134 -7.42 8.67 22.59
CA PRO A 134 -8.35 8.16 21.58
C PRO A 134 -7.74 8.00 20.19
N LEU A 135 -6.67 8.72 19.86
CA LEU A 135 -6.01 8.68 18.54
C LEU A 135 -4.87 7.69 18.46
N ARG A 136 -4.29 7.25 19.58
CA ARG A 136 -3.05 6.44 19.60
C ARG A 136 -3.15 5.18 18.76
N ARG A 137 -4.25 4.42 18.87
CA ARG A 137 -4.44 3.19 18.07
C ARG A 137 -4.52 3.48 16.58
N PHE A 138 -5.19 4.56 16.21
CA PHE A 138 -5.29 4.97 14.82
C PHE A 138 -3.91 5.43 14.29
N ALA A 139 -3.20 6.26 15.06
CA ALA A 139 -1.86 6.71 14.72
C ALA A 139 -0.87 5.54 14.57
N THR A 140 -0.90 4.55 15.48
CA THR A 140 -0.09 3.33 15.33
C THR A 140 -0.36 2.62 14.00
N ALA A 141 -1.62 2.53 13.58
CA ALA A 141 -1.98 1.92 12.31
C ALA A 141 -1.52 2.77 11.11
N VAL A 142 -1.56 4.11 11.22
CA VAL A 142 -1.04 5.02 10.18
C VAL A 142 0.47 4.90 10.07
N HIS A 143 1.23 4.82 11.16
CA HIS A 143 2.67 4.55 11.14
C HIS A 143 2.97 3.21 10.46
N ALA A 144 2.25 2.13 10.82
CA ALA A 144 2.40 0.83 10.17
C ALA A 144 2.08 0.87 8.66
N LEU A 145 1.18 1.76 8.23
CA LEU A 145 0.88 2.00 6.82
C LEU A 145 2.03 2.73 6.12
N ALA A 146 2.61 3.75 6.74
CA ALA A 146 3.77 4.47 6.25
C ALA A 146 5.00 3.55 6.10
N ASP A 147 5.31 2.75 7.12
CA ASP A 147 6.41 1.78 7.10
C ASP A 147 6.31 0.80 5.91
N ARG A 148 5.09 0.34 5.57
CA ARG A 148 4.88 -0.56 4.41
C ARG A 148 5.11 0.15 3.07
N LEU A 149 4.86 1.45 3.00
CA LEU A 149 5.14 2.26 1.81
C LEU A 149 6.65 2.43 1.62
N ASP A 150 7.40 2.71 2.68
CA ASP A 150 8.84 2.89 2.64
C ASP A 150 9.58 1.59 2.28
N HIS A 151 9.19 0.46 2.86
CA HIS A 151 9.72 -0.86 2.50
C HIS A 151 9.47 -1.24 1.02
N ARG A 152 8.41 -0.71 0.42
CA ARG A 152 8.12 -0.88 -1.00
C ARG A 152 9.11 -0.10 -1.87
N VAL A 153 9.40 1.15 -1.52
CA VAL A 153 10.34 2.01 -2.28
C VAL A 153 11.73 1.41 -2.26
N GLY A 154 12.21 0.93 -1.11
CA GLY A 154 13.52 0.28 -0.98
C GLY A 154 13.69 -0.96 -1.86
N ARG A 155 12.63 -1.77 -2.06
CA ARG A 155 12.70 -2.97 -2.91
C ARG A 155 12.69 -2.69 -4.42
N THR A 156 12.15 -1.56 -4.86
CA THR A 156 12.18 -1.16 -6.28
C THR A 156 13.51 -0.51 -6.66
N ALA A 157 14.30 -0.07 -5.69
CA ALA A 157 15.58 0.60 -5.88
C ALA A 157 16.78 -0.36 -5.95
N SER A 158 16.63 -1.68 -5.72
CA SER A 158 17.71 -2.64 -5.93
C SER A 158 17.89 -2.91 -7.43
N PRO A 159 18.95 -2.42 -8.08
CA PRO A 159 19.22 -2.76 -9.46
C PRO A 159 19.55 -4.26 -9.51
N HIS A 160 18.91 -4.98 -10.43
CA HIS A 160 19.33 -6.32 -10.80
C HIS A 160 20.83 -6.25 -11.13
N SER A 161 21.65 -6.82 -10.26
CA SER A 161 23.02 -7.14 -10.57
C SER A 161 22.99 -8.15 -11.73
N SER A 162 23.06 -7.64 -12.93
CA SER A 162 23.28 -8.43 -14.14
C SER A 162 24.67 -9.01 -14.05
N ALA A 163 24.79 -10.22 -13.52
CA ALA A 163 26.00 -11.01 -13.66
C ALA A 163 26.32 -11.13 -15.16
N PRO A 164 27.53 -10.84 -15.60
CA PRO A 164 27.88 -10.96 -17.00
C PRO A 164 27.79 -12.42 -17.42
N ARG A 165 26.89 -12.69 -18.37
CA ARG A 165 26.72 -13.99 -19.02
C ARG A 165 28.04 -14.33 -19.70
N ARG A 166 28.83 -15.24 -19.10
CA ARG A 166 30.04 -15.80 -19.64
C ARG A 166 29.72 -16.42 -21.01
N LEU A 167 30.15 -15.78 -22.08
CA LEU A 167 30.11 -16.36 -23.44
C LEU A 167 30.94 -17.65 -23.44
N VAL A 168 30.24 -18.78 -23.44
CA VAL A 168 30.86 -20.07 -23.70
C VAL A 168 31.22 -20.09 -25.18
N ARG A 169 32.53 -20.00 -25.45
CA ARG A 169 33.11 -20.23 -26.81
C ARG A 169 32.80 -21.67 -27.21
N SER A 170 32.04 -21.85 -28.27
CA SER A 170 31.88 -23.14 -28.94
C SER A 170 33.23 -23.59 -29.57
N PRO A 171 33.64 -24.87 -29.39
CA PRO A 171 34.82 -25.38 -30.07
C PRO A 171 34.53 -25.55 -31.55
N SER A 172 35.44 -25.03 -32.38
CA SER A 172 35.43 -25.19 -33.82
C SER A 172 35.70 -26.66 -34.21
N HIS A 173 34.74 -27.32 -34.89
CA HIS A 173 34.95 -28.61 -35.49
C HIS A 173 35.81 -28.46 -36.75
N THR A 174 37.03 -28.94 -36.64
CA THR A 174 37.94 -29.16 -37.80
C THR A 174 37.52 -30.42 -38.50
N THR A 175 37.09 -30.31 -39.76
CA THR A 175 36.80 -31.44 -40.66
C THR A 175 38.11 -31.95 -41.26
N PRO A 176 38.46 -33.23 -41.21
CA PRO A 176 39.59 -33.77 -41.93
C PRO A 176 39.19 -34.02 -43.40
N ARG A 177 40.03 -33.49 -44.28
CA ARG A 177 40.01 -33.67 -45.70
C ARG A 177 40.49 -35.12 -46.04
N SER A 178 39.61 -35.97 -46.57
CA SER A 178 40.00 -37.29 -47.14
C SER A 178 40.39 -37.14 -48.58
N GLN A 179 41.61 -37.56 -48.86
CA GLN A 179 42.10 -37.77 -50.25
C GLN A 179 41.65 -39.13 -50.71
N ARG A 180 41.06 -39.21 -51.85
CA ARG A 180 41.28 -40.08 -53.04
C ARG A 180 40.17 -39.86 -54.06
#